data_1ec6113acc4e2b7bc7dc1090151b7191
#
_entry.id   1ec6113acc4e2b7bc7dc1090151b7191
#
_cell.length_a   1.000
_cell.length_b   1.000
_cell.length_c   1.000
_cell.angle_alpha   90.00
_cell.angle_beta   90.00
_cell.angle_gamma   90.00
#
_symmetry.space_group_name_H-M   'P 1'
#
loop_
_entity.id
_entity.type
_entity.pdbx_description
1 polymer ?
#
loop_
_entity_poly.entity_id
_entity_poly.type
_entity_poly.pdbx_seq_one_letter_code
_entity_poly.pdbx_strand_id
1 'polypeptide(L)'
;MSTIAAISTGLAAGGIGIVRISGENALNVADSIFKTVQGIELKKLSGYKAAFGRVFFDGKPIDEAVALVFRAPKSYTGEDVVEISCHGGLYITKQVLRAALKNGAVPAEPGEFTKRAFLNGKTDLTKAEAVMGIISAHGKEAGEAAFSALEGALYKEIHKITDVLLKINAALAAWVDYPDDEIEDLTDESILDAVTSSKEALKELLNRFDAGQAITEGTETAIVGRPNVGKSTLMNMLTGTEKSIVTSVAGTTSDIVEETVTIGNVTLRLADTAGLRETDDTVESIGVERAKRKIAAAKLIIAVFDSSCALSDEDREIFDLCSGKSCLAVINKTDLEPKIDEDEIKRNFENVVYISAKDNSGLDLLRETIEKILGTANFDTTAALLMNERQLSCCEKAYSALCEAENAEKTGVTRDAIQVCIDSAIENLMVLTGEKATESVVNEIFSQFCVGK
;
A
#
# COMPACT_ATOMS: atom_id res chain seq x y z
N MET A 1 -28.18 -5.39 8.29
CA MET A 1 -27.54 -4.54 7.23
C MET A 1 -28.27 -4.74 5.91
N SER A 2 -28.27 -3.73 5.00
CA SER A 2 -28.85 -3.85 3.65
C SER A 2 -28.08 -4.92 2.84
N THR A 3 -28.77 -5.55 1.87
CA THR A 3 -28.09 -6.40 0.90
C THR A 3 -27.45 -5.53 -0.18
N ILE A 4 -26.16 -5.67 -0.39
CA ILE A 4 -25.35 -4.89 -1.33
C ILE A 4 -24.97 -5.69 -2.57
N ALA A 5 -24.75 -4.98 -3.69
CA ALA A 5 -24.23 -5.57 -4.90
C ALA A 5 -23.23 -4.65 -5.62
N ALA A 6 -22.19 -5.23 -6.19
CA ALA A 6 -21.23 -4.52 -7.04
C ALA A 6 -20.59 -5.44 -8.07
N ILE A 7 -19.96 -4.82 -9.09
CA ILE A 7 -19.04 -5.50 -10.02
C ILE A 7 -17.71 -5.67 -9.28
N SER A 8 -17.23 -6.90 -9.17
CA SER A 8 -15.98 -7.24 -8.44
C SER A 8 -14.78 -7.50 -9.37
N THR A 9 -14.95 -7.39 -10.68
CA THR A 9 -13.90 -7.46 -11.70
C THR A 9 -13.59 -6.06 -12.24
N GLY A 10 -12.42 -5.90 -12.86
CA GLY A 10 -12.06 -4.63 -13.50
C GLY A 10 -13.10 -4.19 -14.55
N LEU A 11 -13.27 -2.88 -14.70
CA LEU A 11 -14.25 -2.27 -15.63
C LEU A 11 -13.72 -2.23 -17.08
N ALA A 12 -13.00 -3.25 -17.53
CA ALA A 12 -12.51 -3.40 -18.89
C ALA A 12 -13.18 -4.61 -19.54
N ALA A 13 -13.24 -4.64 -20.88
CA ALA A 13 -13.72 -5.80 -21.61
C ALA A 13 -12.80 -6.99 -21.36
N GLY A 14 -13.35 -8.11 -20.92
CA GLY A 14 -12.63 -9.34 -20.61
C GLY A 14 -13.46 -10.57 -20.90
N GLY A 15 -12.91 -11.75 -20.65
CA GLY A 15 -13.66 -13.01 -20.84
C GLY A 15 -14.77 -13.23 -19.81
N ILE A 16 -14.56 -12.75 -18.57
CA ILE A 16 -15.48 -12.97 -17.43
C ILE A 16 -15.67 -11.67 -16.68
N GLY A 17 -16.92 -11.38 -16.28
CA GLY A 17 -17.31 -10.35 -15.34
C GLY A 17 -18.00 -10.98 -14.15
N ILE A 18 -17.71 -10.50 -12.93
CA ILE A 18 -18.30 -10.99 -11.69
C ILE A 18 -19.10 -9.90 -11.02
N VAL A 19 -20.38 -10.19 -10.73
CA VAL A 19 -21.23 -9.38 -9.84
C VAL A 19 -21.37 -10.12 -8.52
N ARG A 20 -20.95 -9.46 -7.42
CA ARG A 20 -21.06 -9.98 -6.07
C ARG A 20 -22.26 -9.36 -5.37
N ILE A 21 -23.02 -10.19 -4.65
CA ILE A 21 -24.18 -9.80 -3.85
C ILE A 21 -23.93 -10.31 -2.43
N SER A 22 -23.99 -9.48 -1.40
CA SER A 22 -23.77 -9.85 0.01
C SER A 22 -24.85 -9.27 0.91
N GLY A 23 -25.26 -10.04 1.91
CA GLY A 23 -26.22 -9.62 2.90
C GLY A 23 -27.30 -10.66 3.19
N GLU A 24 -28.20 -10.37 4.12
CA GLU A 24 -29.26 -11.27 4.59
C GLU A 24 -30.16 -11.76 3.43
N ASN A 25 -30.45 -10.90 2.46
CA ASN A 25 -31.30 -11.24 1.31
C ASN A 25 -30.51 -11.58 0.04
N ALA A 26 -29.18 -11.79 0.11
CA ALA A 26 -28.35 -12.03 -1.07
C ALA A 26 -28.85 -13.20 -1.94
N LEU A 27 -29.28 -14.29 -1.31
CA LEU A 27 -29.80 -15.46 -2.00
C LEU A 27 -31.17 -15.24 -2.65
N ASN A 28 -32.04 -14.48 -2.00
CA ASN A 28 -33.37 -14.17 -2.55
C ASN A 28 -33.23 -13.23 -3.77
N VAL A 29 -32.33 -12.23 -3.67
CA VAL A 29 -32.00 -11.34 -4.80
C VAL A 29 -31.43 -12.15 -5.96
N ALA A 30 -30.46 -13.04 -5.69
CA ALA A 30 -29.86 -13.86 -6.71
C ALA A 30 -30.87 -14.83 -7.36
N ASP A 31 -31.75 -15.49 -6.60
CA ASP A 31 -32.80 -16.38 -7.11
C ASP A 31 -33.83 -15.67 -8.01
N SER A 32 -34.07 -14.36 -7.74
CA SER A 32 -35.01 -13.58 -8.55
C SER A 32 -34.47 -13.26 -9.95
N ILE A 33 -33.15 -13.23 -10.11
CA ILE A 33 -32.48 -12.87 -11.37
C ILE A 33 -31.77 -14.02 -12.07
N PHE A 34 -31.60 -15.17 -11.38
CA PHE A 34 -30.86 -16.31 -11.88
C PHE A 34 -31.68 -17.60 -11.87
N LYS A 35 -31.70 -18.31 -12.99
CA LYS A 35 -32.35 -19.62 -13.08
C LYS A 35 -31.35 -20.68 -13.49
N THR A 36 -31.17 -21.66 -12.62
CA THR A 36 -30.30 -22.82 -12.89
C THR A 36 -30.89 -23.69 -13.99
N VAL A 37 -30.03 -24.31 -14.78
CA VAL A 37 -30.47 -25.29 -15.81
C VAL A 37 -31.19 -26.49 -15.17
N GLN A 38 -30.82 -26.85 -13.96
CA GLN A 38 -31.41 -27.96 -13.21
C GLN A 38 -32.73 -27.60 -12.50
N GLY A 39 -33.18 -26.34 -12.58
CA GLY A 39 -34.39 -25.87 -11.89
C GLY A 39 -34.27 -25.79 -10.37
N ILE A 40 -33.06 -25.88 -9.80
CA ILE A 40 -32.82 -25.77 -8.37
C ILE A 40 -32.62 -24.30 -8.01
N GLU A 41 -33.31 -23.81 -6.99
CA GLU A 41 -33.12 -22.47 -6.46
C GLU A 41 -31.75 -22.34 -5.76
N LEU A 42 -31.05 -21.22 -5.94
CA LEU A 42 -29.74 -20.97 -5.31
C LEU A 42 -29.82 -21.03 -3.78
N LYS A 43 -30.92 -20.56 -3.19
CA LYS A 43 -31.14 -20.61 -1.73
C LYS A 43 -31.21 -22.05 -1.17
N LYS A 44 -31.39 -23.07 -1.99
CA LYS A 44 -31.38 -24.49 -1.59
C LYS A 44 -29.98 -25.10 -1.69
N LEU A 45 -29.02 -24.41 -2.31
CA LEU A 45 -27.64 -24.87 -2.41
C LEU A 45 -26.91 -24.67 -1.07
N SER A 46 -26.09 -25.63 -0.70
CA SER A 46 -25.12 -25.47 0.39
C SER A 46 -24.00 -24.50 0.00
N GLY A 47 -23.29 -23.98 0.98
CA GLY A 47 -22.12 -23.12 0.71
C GLY A 47 -21.05 -23.82 -0.13
N TYR A 48 -20.27 -23.02 -0.87
CA TYR A 48 -19.22 -23.45 -1.82
C TYR A 48 -19.74 -24.34 -2.96
N LYS A 49 -20.99 -24.13 -3.40
CA LYS A 49 -21.59 -24.78 -4.56
C LYS A 49 -21.83 -23.80 -5.67
N ALA A 50 -21.46 -24.23 -6.89
CA ALA A 50 -21.70 -23.53 -8.11
C ALA A 50 -22.89 -24.15 -8.88
N ALA A 51 -23.62 -23.30 -9.62
CA ALA A 51 -24.68 -23.73 -10.52
C ALA A 51 -24.58 -22.98 -11.84
N PHE A 52 -24.66 -23.70 -12.96
CA PHE A 52 -24.80 -23.11 -14.29
C PHE A 52 -26.27 -22.77 -14.57
N GLY A 53 -26.47 -21.63 -15.21
CA GLY A 53 -27.81 -21.13 -15.49
C GLY A 53 -27.84 -19.90 -16.37
N ARG A 54 -28.97 -19.18 -16.32
CA ARG A 54 -29.18 -17.95 -17.08
C ARG A 54 -29.56 -16.81 -16.15
N VAL A 55 -29.02 -15.63 -16.43
CA VAL A 55 -29.39 -14.38 -15.78
C VAL A 55 -30.55 -13.74 -16.55
N PHE A 56 -31.51 -13.20 -15.81
CA PHE A 56 -32.68 -12.54 -16.35
C PHE A 56 -32.76 -11.08 -15.89
N PHE A 57 -33.16 -10.20 -16.79
CA PHE A 57 -33.51 -8.82 -16.49
C PHE A 57 -34.84 -8.49 -17.15
N ASP A 58 -35.82 -8.01 -16.34
CA ASP A 58 -37.18 -7.74 -16.79
C ASP A 58 -37.85 -8.93 -17.51
N GLY A 59 -37.63 -10.14 -17.00
CA GLY A 59 -38.19 -11.38 -17.53
C GLY A 59 -37.49 -11.91 -18.77
N LYS A 60 -36.51 -11.21 -19.33
CA LYS A 60 -35.75 -11.62 -20.50
C LYS A 60 -34.39 -12.19 -20.10
N PRO A 61 -33.94 -13.30 -20.72
CA PRO A 61 -32.60 -13.77 -20.50
C PRO A 61 -31.58 -12.78 -21.12
N ILE A 62 -30.54 -12.46 -20.38
CA ILE A 62 -29.51 -11.50 -20.81
C ILE A 62 -28.15 -12.17 -21.00
N ASP A 63 -27.89 -13.28 -20.25
CA ASP A 63 -26.64 -14.01 -20.39
C ASP A 63 -26.74 -15.43 -19.79
N GLU A 64 -25.82 -16.32 -20.20
CA GLU A 64 -25.52 -17.58 -19.52
C GLU A 64 -24.38 -17.33 -18.54
N ALA A 65 -24.52 -17.87 -17.31
CA ALA A 65 -23.61 -17.54 -16.23
C ALA A 65 -23.47 -18.71 -15.24
N VAL A 66 -22.46 -18.59 -14.39
CA VAL A 66 -22.25 -19.48 -13.24
C VAL A 66 -22.50 -18.68 -11.96
N ALA A 67 -23.39 -19.15 -11.11
CA ALA A 67 -23.59 -18.59 -9.77
C ALA A 67 -22.85 -19.45 -8.75
N LEU A 68 -22.03 -18.83 -7.89
CA LEU A 68 -21.34 -19.47 -6.75
C LEU A 68 -21.94 -18.96 -5.45
N VAL A 69 -22.34 -19.87 -4.58
CA VAL A 69 -23.01 -19.56 -3.31
C VAL A 69 -22.06 -19.76 -2.13
N PHE A 70 -22.02 -18.77 -1.24
CA PHE A 70 -21.33 -18.85 0.05
C PHE A 70 -22.34 -18.58 1.16
N ARG A 71 -22.31 -19.41 2.21
CA ARG A 71 -23.20 -19.30 3.35
C ARG A 71 -22.52 -18.68 4.56
N ALA A 72 -23.20 -17.80 5.25
CA ALA A 72 -22.78 -17.28 6.53
C ALA A 72 -22.48 -18.42 7.53
N PRO A 73 -21.45 -18.30 8.39
CA PRO A 73 -20.41 -17.27 8.41
C PRO A 73 -19.22 -17.58 7.47
N LYS A 74 -19.29 -18.66 6.65
CA LYS A 74 -18.20 -19.14 5.78
C LYS A 74 -18.25 -18.45 4.42
N SER A 75 -18.03 -17.13 4.42
CA SER A 75 -17.95 -16.27 3.24
C SER A 75 -16.91 -15.17 3.46
N TYR A 76 -16.66 -14.35 2.46
CA TYR A 76 -15.74 -13.22 2.57
C TYR A 76 -16.21 -12.19 3.61
N THR A 77 -17.47 -11.78 3.52
CA THR A 77 -18.06 -10.77 4.42
C THR A 77 -18.56 -11.34 5.76
N GLY A 78 -18.63 -12.66 5.90
CA GLY A 78 -19.32 -13.32 7.02
C GLY A 78 -20.84 -13.39 6.86
N GLU A 79 -21.41 -12.79 5.80
CA GLU A 79 -22.83 -12.84 5.43
C GLU A 79 -23.08 -13.94 4.38
N ASP A 80 -24.34 -14.17 3.97
CA ASP A 80 -24.64 -14.92 2.75
C ASP A 80 -24.15 -14.13 1.54
N VAL A 81 -23.39 -14.78 0.63
CA VAL A 81 -22.81 -14.16 -0.55
C VAL A 81 -23.13 -15.00 -1.78
N VAL A 82 -23.49 -14.32 -2.88
CA VAL A 82 -23.59 -14.94 -4.20
C VAL A 82 -22.71 -14.19 -5.19
N GLU A 83 -21.87 -14.91 -5.92
CA GLU A 83 -21.10 -14.37 -7.03
C GLU A 83 -21.65 -14.91 -8.33
N ILE A 84 -22.04 -14.02 -9.25
CA ILE A 84 -22.55 -14.36 -10.58
C ILE A 84 -21.45 -14.03 -11.58
N SER A 85 -20.83 -15.08 -12.14
CA SER A 85 -19.80 -14.99 -13.19
C SER A 85 -20.50 -15.04 -14.54
N CYS A 86 -20.58 -13.90 -15.22
CA CYS A 86 -21.15 -13.71 -16.55
C CYS A 86 -20.08 -13.41 -17.60
N HIS A 87 -20.45 -13.26 -18.87
CA HIS A 87 -19.49 -12.77 -19.87
C HIS A 87 -19.03 -11.35 -19.53
N GLY A 88 -17.72 -11.11 -19.66
CA GLY A 88 -17.03 -9.91 -19.20
C GLY A 88 -17.18 -8.67 -20.09
N GLY A 89 -18.21 -8.62 -20.92
CA GLY A 89 -18.60 -7.42 -21.64
C GLY A 89 -19.17 -6.39 -20.65
N LEU A 90 -18.65 -5.15 -20.67
CA LEU A 90 -19.05 -4.09 -19.74
C LEU A 90 -20.57 -3.86 -19.71
N TYR A 91 -21.25 -3.96 -20.87
CA TYR A 91 -22.70 -3.84 -20.97
C TYR A 91 -23.42 -4.97 -20.22
N ILE A 92 -23.02 -6.22 -20.45
CA ILE A 92 -23.62 -7.40 -19.81
C ILE A 92 -23.44 -7.35 -18.31
N THR A 93 -22.21 -7.12 -17.83
CA THR A 93 -21.91 -7.04 -16.39
C THR A 93 -22.72 -5.96 -15.70
N LYS A 94 -22.86 -4.77 -16.34
CA LYS A 94 -23.74 -3.70 -15.84
C LYS A 94 -25.23 -4.10 -15.84
N GLN A 95 -25.71 -4.89 -16.79
CA GLN A 95 -27.10 -5.36 -16.79
C GLN A 95 -27.35 -6.38 -15.68
N VAL A 96 -26.40 -7.26 -15.39
CA VAL A 96 -26.47 -8.20 -14.25
C VAL A 96 -26.53 -7.42 -12.92
N LEU A 97 -25.68 -6.40 -12.74
CA LEU A 97 -25.74 -5.53 -11.56
C LEU A 97 -27.09 -4.83 -11.46
N ARG A 98 -27.58 -4.21 -12.54
CA ARG A 98 -28.89 -3.55 -12.56
C ARG A 98 -30.03 -4.49 -12.20
N ALA A 99 -29.97 -5.74 -12.65
CA ALA A 99 -30.95 -6.78 -12.29
C ALA A 99 -30.94 -7.02 -10.78
N ALA A 100 -29.77 -7.15 -10.14
CA ALA A 100 -29.65 -7.31 -8.68
C ALA A 100 -30.22 -6.09 -7.93
N LEU A 101 -29.86 -4.87 -8.35
CA LEU A 101 -30.34 -3.63 -7.74
C LEU A 101 -31.86 -3.48 -7.83
N LYS A 102 -32.45 -3.81 -9.01
CA LYS A 102 -33.91 -3.75 -9.19
C LYS A 102 -34.66 -4.76 -8.33
N ASN A 103 -34.01 -5.85 -7.93
CA ASN A 103 -34.58 -6.92 -7.11
C ASN A 103 -34.22 -6.82 -5.62
N GLY A 104 -33.83 -5.63 -5.14
CA GLY A 104 -33.72 -5.33 -3.71
C GLY A 104 -32.31 -5.25 -3.15
N ALA A 105 -31.27 -5.39 -3.96
CA ALA A 105 -29.93 -4.99 -3.55
C ALA A 105 -29.75 -3.46 -3.66
N VAL A 106 -28.83 -2.89 -2.89
CA VAL A 106 -28.35 -1.52 -3.04
C VAL A 106 -26.91 -1.52 -3.59
N PRO A 107 -26.48 -0.45 -4.27
CA PRO A 107 -25.09 -0.36 -4.70
C PRO A 107 -24.15 -0.41 -3.49
N ALA A 108 -23.10 -1.21 -3.57
CA ALA A 108 -22.06 -1.21 -2.55
C ALA A 108 -21.22 0.07 -2.62
N GLU A 109 -20.84 0.60 -1.48
CA GLU A 109 -19.85 1.67 -1.35
C GLU A 109 -18.42 1.15 -1.62
N PRO A 110 -17.44 2.03 -1.85
CA PRO A 110 -16.03 1.64 -1.89
C PRO A 110 -15.65 0.86 -0.64
N GLY A 111 -14.96 -0.29 -0.82
CA GLY A 111 -14.50 -1.14 0.28
C GLY A 111 -15.58 -1.80 1.13
N GLU A 112 -16.87 -1.70 0.80
CA GLU A 112 -17.95 -2.12 1.70
C GLU A 112 -17.93 -3.63 2.01
N PHE A 113 -17.53 -4.48 1.09
CA PHE A 113 -17.43 -5.91 1.38
C PHE A 113 -16.33 -6.21 2.40
N THR A 114 -15.16 -5.57 2.29
CA THR A 114 -14.06 -5.72 3.24
C THR A 114 -14.39 -5.08 4.58
N LYS A 115 -15.09 -3.92 4.57
CA LYS A 115 -15.62 -3.28 5.79
C LYS A 115 -16.58 -4.22 6.54
N ARG A 116 -17.49 -4.91 5.84
CA ARG A 116 -18.38 -5.90 6.45
C ARG A 116 -17.62 -7.10 6.98
N ALA A 117 -16.58 -7.57 6.27
CA ALA A 117 -15.70 -8.60 6.78
C ALA A 117 -15.04 -8.18 8.11
N PHE A 118 -14.55 -6.96 8.20
CA PHE A 118 -14.00 -6.39 9.44
C PHE A 118 -15.06 -6.30 10.55
N LEU A 119 -16.23 -5.70 10.28
CA LEU A 119 -17.31 -5.55 11.27
C LEU A 119 -17.85 -6.91 11.77
N ASN A 120 -17.80 -7.95 10.95
CA ASN A 120 -18.18 -9.30 11.29
C ASN A 120 -17.03 -10.14 11.88
N GLY A 121 -15.90 -9.53 12.23
CA GLY A 121 -14.76 -10.17 12.89
C GLY A 121 -14.02 -11.19 12.02
N LYS A 122 -14.13 -11.10 10.69
CA LYS A 122 -13.44 -12.00 9.75
C LYS A 122 -11.99 -11.59 9.51
N THR A 123 -11.68 -10.33 9.74
CA THR A 123 -10.37 -9.73 9.53
C THR A 123 -10.17 -8.56 10.49
N ASP A 124 -8.94 -8.18 10.72
CA ASP A 124 -8.55 -6.94 11.42
C ASP A 124 -8.22 -5.82 10.41
N LEU A 125 -8.01 -4.58 10.89
CA LEU A 125 -7.73 -3.45 10.00
C LEU A 125 -6.41 -3.61 9.24
N THR A 126 -5.38 -4.20 9.85
CA THR A 126 -4.08 -4.36 9.19
C THR A 126 -4.17 -5.30 8.00
N LYS A 127 -4.90 -6.42 8.15
CA LYS A 127 -5.18 -7.36 7.05
C LYS A 127 -6.11 -6.77 6.00
N ALA A 128 -7.11 -5.98 6.43
CA ALA A 128 -8.00 -5.30 5.50
C ALA A 128 -7.21 -4.36 4.58
N GLU A 129 -6.33 -3.52 5.14
CA GLU A 129 -5.44 -2.64 4.37
C GLU A 129 -4.49 -3.43 3.45
N ALA A 130 -3.98 -4.58 3.89
CA ALA A 130 -3.13 -5.45 3.07
C ALA A 130 -3.83 -5.99 1.80
N VAL A 131 -5.17 -6.11 1.78
CA VAL A 131 -5.93 -6.46 0.57
C VAL A 131 -5.68 -5.44 -0.55
N MET A 132 -5.61 -4.14 -0.21
CA MET A 132 -5.28 -3.12 -1.21
C MET A 132 -3.82 -3.23 -1.64
N GLY A 133 -2.90 -3.50 -0.72
CA GLY A 133 -1.49 -3.75 -1.05
C GLY A 133 -1.32 -4.88 -2.09
N ILE A 134 -2.07 -5.99 -1.95
CA ILE A 134 -2.03 -7.10 -2.94
C ILE A 134 -2.56 -6.65 -4.30
N ILE A 135 -3.63 -5.84 -4.34
CA ILE A 135 -4.25 -5.39 -5.59
C ILE A 135 -3.34 -4.40 -6.32
N SER A 136 -2.63 -3.56 -5.59
CA SER A 136 -1.74 -2.52 -6.13
C SER A 136 -0.28 -2.96 -6.26
N ALA A 137 0.07 -4.19 -5.89
CA ALA A 137 1.44 -4.67 -5.98
C ALA A 137 1.95 -4.69 -7.43
N HIS A 138 3.08 -4.03 -7.68
CA HIS A 138 3.73 -3.91 -8.98
C HIS A 138 5.05 -4.72 -9.08
N GLY A 139 5.20 -5.81 -8.35
CA GLY A 139 6.39 -6.63 -8.38
C GLY A 139 6.29 -7.81 -7.43
N LYS A 140 7.26 -8.70 -7.50
CA LYS A 140 7.30 -9.92 -6.68
C LYS A 140 7.37 -9.57 -5.19
N GLU A 141 8.29 -8.72 -4.82
CA GLU A 141 8.58 -8.34 -3.44
C GLU A 141 7.42 -7.55 -2.82
N ALA A 142 6.79 -6.65 -3.59
CA ALA A 142 5.57 -5.96 -3.18
C ALA A 142 4.42 -6.95 -2.92
N GLY A 143 4.27 -7.95 -3.81
CA GLY A 143 3.26 -9.00 -3.65
C GLY A 143 3.52 -9.88 -2.42
N GLU A 144 4.78 -10.27 -2.18
CA GLU A 144 5.17 -11.06 -1.01
C GLU A 144 4.95 -10.29 0.29
N ALA A 145 5.35 -9.01 0.36
CA ALA A 145 5.14 -8.16 1.53
C ALA A 145 3.64 -7.97 1.83
N ALA A 146 2.83 -7.66 0.81
CA ALA A 146 1.40 -7.52 0.95
C ALA A 146 0.72 -8.84 1.37
N PHE A 147 1.19 -9.98 0.85
CA PHE A 147 0.68 -11.30 1.24
C PHE A 147 1.05 -11.64 2.69
N SER A 148 2.28 -11.37 3.13
CA SER A 148 2.70 -11.53 4.52
C SER A 148 1.86 -10.69 5.48
N ALA A 149 1.57 -9.43 5.11
CA ALA A 149 0.67 -8.56 5.86
C ALA A 149 -0.76 -9.13 5.93
N LEU A 150 -1.29 -9.69 4.81
CA LEU A 150 -2.61 -10.35 4.77
C LEU A 150 -2.65 -11.59 5.67
N GLU A 151 -1.56 -12.36 5.76
CA GLU A 151 -1.43 -13.48 6.72
C GLU A 151 -1.30 -13.02 8.17
N GLY A 152 -1.19 -11.70 8.39
CA GLY A 152 -1.23 -11.05 9.69
C GLY A 152 0.12 -10.96 10.38
N ALA A 153 1.23 -10.82 9.64
CA ALA A 153 2.54 -10.64 10.23
C ALA A 153 2.58 -9.42 11.16
N LEU A 154 2.07 -8.26 10.72
CA LEU A 154 1.99 -7.05 11.54
C LEU A 154 1.04 -7.24 12.73
N TYR A 155 -0.16 -7.80 12.52
CA TYR A 155 -1.12 -8.05 13.60
C TYR A 155 -0.50 -8.88 14.72
N LYS A 156 0.18 -9.97 14.37
CA LYS A 156 0.82 -10.87 15.34
C LYS A 156 1.90 -10.15 16.16
N GLU A 157 2.69 -9.29 15.51
CA GLU A 157 3.76 -8.56 16.18
C GLU A 157 3.20 -7.50 17.12
N ILE A 158 2.23 -6.70 16.66
CA ILE A 158 1.54 -5.71 17.49
C ILE A 158 0.85 -6.38 18.68
N HIS A 159 0.22 -7.55 18.46
CA HIS A 159 -0.47 -8.26 19.53
C HIS A 159 0.48 -8.77 20.61
N LYS A 160 1.68 -9.28 20.24
CA LYS A 160 2.71 -9.64 21.21
C LYS A 160 3.13 -8.44 22.09
N ILE A 161 3.36 -7.29 21.46
CA ILE A 161 3.70 -6.06 22.18
C ILE A 161 2.57 -5.66 23.13
N THR A 162 1.34 -5.66 22.62
CA THR A 162 0.16 -5.30 23.42
C THR A 162 -0.05 -6.24 24.58
N ASP A 163 0.16 -7.56 24.41
CA ASP A 163 0.03 -8.56 25.50
C ASP A 163 1.02 -8.34 26.62
N VAL A 164 2.28 -7.95 26.29
CA VAL A 164 3.30 -7.61 27.30
C VAL A 164 2.87 -6.37 28.08
N LEU A 165 2.44 -5.32 27.38
CA LEU A 165 2.00 -4.07 27.99
C LEU A 165 0.72 -4.25 28.82
N LEU A 166 -0.25 -5.05 28.38
CA LEU A 166 -1.48 -5.33 29.10
C LEU A 166 -1.21 -6.07 30.43
N LYS A 167 -0.25 -7.01 30.46
CA LYS A 167 0.12 -7.72 31.69
C LYS A 167 0.67 -6.77 32.74
N ILE A 168 1.65 -5.94 32.36
CA ILE A 168 2.24 -4.99 33.30
C ILE A 168 1.25 -3.90 33.70
N ASN A 169 0.38 -3.46 32.77
CA ASN A 169 -0.65 -2.47 33.03
C ASN A 169 -1.70 -2.99 34.04
N ALA A 170 -2.10 -4.25 33.92
CA ALA A 170 -3.02 -4.87 34.88
C ALA A 170 -2.39 -4.96 36.29
N ALA A 171 -1.10 -5.26 36.39
CA ALA A 171 -0.38 -5.27 37.69
C ALA A 171 -0.27 -3.86 38.28
N LEU A 172 0.02 -2.84 37.44
CA LEU A 172 0.02 -1.43 37.86
C LEU A 172 -1.35 -0.96 38.35
N ALA A 173 -2.42 -1.29 37.64
CA ALA A 173 -3.79 -0.97 38.05
C ALA A 173 -4.14 -1.60 39.40
N ALA A 174 -3.79 -2.86 39.59
CA ALA A 174 -4.00 -3.53 40.88
C ALA A 174 -3.23 -2.87 42.01
N TRP A 175 -1.99 -2.42 41.75
CA TRP A 175 -1.19 -1.72 42.75
C TRP A 175 -1.76 -0.33 43.08
N VAL A 176 -2.30 0.39 42.11
CA VAL A 176 -2.95 1.69 42.34
C VAL A 176 -4.20 1.54 43.20
N ASP A 177 -5.00 0.49 42.97
CA ASP A 177 -6.22 0.21 43.73
C ASP A 177 -5.93 -0.33 45.13
N TYR A 178 -4.83 -1.09 45.32
CA TYR A 178 -4.44 -1.76 46.55
C TYR A 178 -2.96 -1.53 46.87
N PRO A 179 -2.54 -0.29 47.25
CA PRO A 179 -1.11 0.06 47.40
C PRO A 179 -0.41 -0.60 48.61
N ASP A 180 -1.19 -1.12 49.54
CA ASP A 180 -0.66 -1.84 50.72
C ASP A 180 -0.46 -3.33 50.49
N ASP A 181 -0.92 -3.86 49.34
CA ASP A 181 -0.77 -5.27 49.01
C ASP A 181 0.52 -5.50 48.19
N GLU A 182 1.29 -6.55 48.55
CA GLU A 182 2.44 -6.98 47.77
C GLU A 182 1.95 -7.69 46.49
N ILE A 183 2.22 -7.10 45.30
CA ILE A 183 1.97 -7.72 44.01
C ILE A 183 3.28 -8.42 43.59
N GLU A 184 3.32 -9.75 43.65
CA GLU A 184 4.54 -10.58 43.53
C GLU A 184 5.37 -10.29 42.28
N ASP A 185 4.78 -9.86 41.17
CA ASP A 185 5.45 -9.68 39.88
C ASP A 185 5.68 -8.19 39.49
N LEU A 186 5.30 -7.23 40.34
CA LEU A 186 5.41 -5.81 40.03
C LEU A 186 6.64 -5.18 40.68
N THR A 187 7.77 -5.26 40.01
CA THR A 187 9.03 -4.58 40.38
C THR A 187 9.34 -3.47 39.36
N ASP A 188 10.14 -2.49 39.79
CA ASP A 188 10.61 -1.42 38.86
C ASP A 188 11.39 -2.02 37.69
N GLU A 189 12.13 -3.11 37.92
CA GLU A 189 12.82 -3.87 36.86
C GLU A 189 11.83 -4.49 35.87
N SER A 190 10.72 -5.12 36.33
CA SER A 190 9.71 -5.73 35.46
C SER A 190 8.96 -4.68 34.63
N ILE A 191 8.69 -3.50 35.17
CA ILE A 191 8.10 -2.38 34.44
C ILE A 191 9.06 -1.90 33.33
N LEU A 192 10.32 -1.67 33.71
CA LEU A 192 11.35 -1.18 32.80
C LEU A 192 11.60 -2.17 31.66
N ASP A 193 11.68 -3.47 31.96
CA ASP A 193 11.88 -4.54 30.97
C ASP A 193 10.71 -4.62 29.98
N ALA A 194 9.47 -4.55 30.47
CA ALA A 194 8.28 -4.56 29.61
C ALA A 194 8.23 -3.34 28.69
N VAL A 195 8.53 -2.15 29.23
CA VAL A 195 8.54 -0.89 28.47
C VAL A 195 9.68 -0.89 27.46
N THR A 196 10.89 -1.29 27.87
CA THR A 196 12.08 -1.26 26.99
C THR A 196 11.96 -2.26 25.84
N SER A 197 11.57 -3.51 26.13
CA SER A 197 11.40 -4.54 25.08
C SER A 197 10.30 -4.15 24.08
N SER A 198 9.18 -3.61 24.54
CA SER A 198 8.09 -3.13 23.70
C SER A 198 8.54 -1.94 22.84
N LYS A 199 9.27 -1.00 23.41
CA LYS A 199 9.83 0.17 22.71
C LYS A 199 10.83 -0.25 21.62
N GLU A 200 11.70 -1.21 21.90
CA GLU A 200 12.67 -1.72 20.93
C GLU A 200 11.97 -2.42 19.75
N ALA A 201 10.93 -3.23 20.00
CA ALA A 201 10.14 -3.85 18.97
C ALA A 201 9.42 -2.83 18.08
N LEU A 202 8.82 -1.78 18.66
CA LEU A 202 8.21 -0.69 17.89
C LEU A 202 9.24 0.08 17.08
N LYS A 203 10.42 0.34 17.64
CA LYS A 203 11.51 1.03 16.95
C LYS A 203 11.98 0.24 15.72
N GLU A 204 12.02 -1.09 15.80
CA GLU A 204 12.36 -1.93 14.66
C GLU A 204 11.33 -1.82 13.53
N LEU A 205 10.03 -1.79 13.86
CA LEU A 205 8.97 -1.56 12.89
C LEU A 205 9.08 -0.18 12.23
N LEU A 206 9.33 0.87 13.02
CA LEU A 206 9.52 2.23 12.54
C LEU A 206 10.72 2.35 11.58
N ASN A 207 11.86 1.75 11.94
CA ASN A 207 13.08 1.78 11.13
C ASN A 207 12.93 1.10 9.76
N ARG A 208 11.97 0.19 9.61
CA ARG A 208 11.70 -0.52 8.35
C ARG A 208 10.67 0.17 7.46
N PHE A 209 10.02 1.22 7.94
CA PHE A 209 8.89 1.84 7.24
C PHE A 209 9.26 2.37 5.86
N ASP A 210 10.32 3.18 5.76
CA ASP A 210 10.71 3.82 4.49
C ASP A 210 11.08 2.79 3.42
N ALA A 211 11.85 1.77 3.78
CA ALA A 211 12.22 0.67 2.88
C ALA A 211 10.99 -0.18 2.49
N GLY A 212 10.11 -0.46 3.45
CA GLY A 212 8.85 -1.15 3.21
C GLY A 212 7.94 -0.39 2.25
N GLN A 213 7.80 0.92 2.43
CA GLN A 213 7.02 1.79 1.55
C GLN A 213 7.61 1.85 0.13
N ALA A 214 8.95 1.93 0.02
CA ALA A 214 9.63 1.90 -1.29
C ALA A 214 9.34 0.62 -2.08
N ILE A 215 9.19 -0.52 -1.39
CA ILE A 215 8.84 -1.81 -2.00
C ILE A 215 7.35 -1.86 -2.36
N THR A 216 6.46 -1.52 -1.42
CA THR A 216 5.01 -1.75 -1.55
C THR A 216 4.30 -0.73 -2.42
N GLU A 217 4.61 0.56 -2.26
CA GLU A 217 3.99 1.67 -2.99
C GLU A 217 4.84 2.17 -4.16
N GLY A 218 6.13 1.84 -4.12
CA GLY A 218 7.12 2.40 -5.03
C GLY A 218 7.60 3.79 -4.58
N THR A 219 8.68 4.25 -5.21
CA THR A 219 9.36 5.49 -4.85
C THR A 219 9.13 6.57 -5.89
N GLU A 220 8.59 7.72 -5.48
CA GLU A 220 8.51 8.91 -6.33
C GLU A 220 9.92 9.35 -6.72
N THR A 221 10.20 9.25 -8.02
CA THR A 221 11.54 9.45 -8.56
C THR A 221 11.53 10.52 -9.62
N ALA A 222 12.42 11.52 -9.49
CA ALA A 222 12.66 12.52 -10.51
C ALA A 222 13.96 12.24 -11.24
N ILE A 223 13.93 12.22 -12.58
CA ILE A 223 15.15 12.19 -13.42
C ILE A 223 15.44 13.60 -13.90
N VAL A 224 16.57 14.15 -13.49
CA VAL A 224 16.99 15.50 -13.81
C VAL A 224 18.32 15.50 -14.59
N GLY A 225 18.58 16.54 -15.35
CA GLY A 225 19.78 16.69 -16.18
C GLY A 225 19.52 17.68 -17.30
N ARG A 226 20.56 18.31 -17.83
CA ARG A 226 20.45 19.22 -18.98
C ARG A 226 19.92 18.51 -20.24
N PRO A 227 19.52 19.21 -21.29
CA PRO A 227 19.15 18.62 -22.58
C PRO A 227 20.27 17.71 -23.13
N ASN A 228 19.91 16.63 -23.80
CA ASN A 228 20.81 15.70 -24.52
C ASN A 228 21.84 14.91 -23.67
N VAL A 229 21.77 14.91 -22.33
CA VAL A 229 22.60 14.02 -21.48
C VAL A 229 22.18 12.55 -21.55
N GLY A 230 21.02 12.26 -22.16
CA GLY A 230 20.53 10.90 -22.36
C GLY A 230 19.45 10.46 -21.36
N LYS A 231 18.68 11.38 -20.78
CA LYS A 231 17.56 11.05 -19.88
C LYS A 231 16.56 10.08 -20.51
N SER A 232 16.10 10.37 -21.74
CA SER A 232 15.15 9.48 -22.46
C SER A 232 15.77 8.13 -22.81
N THR A 233 17.08 8.08 -23.07
CA THR A 233 17.78 6.82 -23.32
C THR A 233 17.91 6.00 -22.04
N LEU A 234 18.19 6.65 -20.91
CA LEU A 234 18.18 6.02 -19.59
C LEU A 234 16.77 5.48 -19.25
N MET A 235 15.72 6.29 -19.50
CA MET A 235 14.33 5.84 -19.34
C MET A 235 14.05 4.58 -20.16
N ASN A 236 14.42 4.56 -21.44
CA ASN A 236 14.26 3.39 -22.31
C ASN A 236 15.07 2.18 -21.83
N MET A 237 16.27 2.39 -21.32
CA MET A 237 17.10 1.35 -20.72
C MET A 237 16.42 0.75 -19.47
N LEU A 238 15.84 1.59 -18.61
CA LEU A 238 15.13 1.17 -17.42
C LEU A 238 13.81 0.43 -17.75
N THR A 239 13.04 0.92 -18.72
CA THR A 239 11.77 0.30 -19.15
C THR A 239 11.96 -0.96 -20.00
N GLY A 240 13.12 -1.13 -20.64
CA GLY A 240 13.42 -2.26 -21.52
C GLY A 240 13.77 -3.57 -20.80
N THR A 241 14.07 -3.54 -19.50
CA THR A 241 14.59 -4.70 -18.76
C THR A 241 13.51 -5.64 -18.22
N GLU A 242 12.35 -5.13 -17.87
CA GLU A 242 11.14 -5.94 -17.66
C GLU A 242 9.95 -5.14 -18.18
N LYS A 243 9.13 -5.75 -19.04
CA LYS A 243 7.92 -5.10 -19.55
C LYS A 243 7.04 -4.69 -18.37
N SER A 244 7.20 -3.47 -17.92
CA SER A 244 6.28 -2.83 -16.99
C SER A 244 4.90 -2.94 -17.60
N ILE A 245 4.00 -3.64 -16.94
CA ILE A 245 2.59 -3.61 -17.29
C ILE A 245 2.14 -2.20 -16.94
N VAL A 246 2.11 -1.32 -17.93
CA VAL A 246 1.47 0.00 -17.80
C VAL A 246 -0.02 -0.26 -17.60
N THR A 247 -0.44 -0.40 -16.36
CA THR A 247 -1.85 -0.42 -16.01
C THR A 247 -2.28 1.03 -15.86
N SER A 248 -2.82 1.60 -16.95
CA SER A 248 -3.73 2.74 -16.82
C SER A 248 -4.92 2.25 -16.01
N VAL A 249 -4.97 2.55 -14.73
CA VAL A 249 -6.18 2.38 -13.91
C VAL A 249 -7.20 3.39 -14.45
N ALA A 250 -8.10 2.93 -15.30
CA ALA A 250 -9.20 3.73 -15.80
C ALA A 250 -10.17 3.99 -14.64
N GLY A 251 -10.14 5.20 -14.09
CA GLY A 251 -11.10 5.56 -13.02
C GLY A 251 -10.90 6.91 -12.37
N THR A 252 -9.79 7.61 -12.59
CA THR A 252 -9.58 8.96 -12.05
C THR A 252 -9.50 9.96 -13.18
N THR A 253 -10.42 10.89 -13.18
CA THR A 253 -10.49 12.02 -14.13
C THR A 253 -9.29 12.93 -13.86
N SER A 254 -8.46 13.18 -14.89
CA SER A 254 -7.43 14.23 -14.91
C SER A 254 -6.04 13.81 -14.41
N ASP A 255 -5.51 12.64 -14.77
CA ASP A 255 -4.21 12.23 -14.26
C ASP A 255 -3.14 12.05 -15.34
N ILE A 256 -2.06 12.74 -15.09
CA ILE A 256 -0.74 12.66 -15.68
C ILE A 256 -0.37 11.16 -15.72
N VAL A 257 -0.01 10.66 -16.90
CA VAL A 257 0.49 9.30 -17.07
C VAL A 257 1.84 9.22 -16.34
N GLU A 258 1.85 8.66 -15.14
CA GLU A 258 3.08 8.31 -14.44
C GLU A 258 3.61 7.00 -15.03
N GLU A 259 4.81 7.02 -15.55
CA GLU A 259 5.49 5.79 -15.95
C GLU A 259 6.07 5.11 -14.70
N THR A 260 5.69 3.87 -14.45
CA THR A 260 6.28 3.04 -13.40
C THR A 260 7.31 2.09 -13.99
N VAL A 261 8.48 2.02 -13.36
CA VAL A 261 9.56 1.13 -13.76
C VAL A 261 10.00 0.30 -12.56
N THR A 262 10.02 -1.02 -12.70
CA THR A 262 10.55 -1.90 -11.66
C THR A 262 12.03 -2.15 -11.91
N ILE A 263 12.88 -1.86 -10.92
CA ILE A 263 14.31 -2.07 -10.94
C ILE A 263 14.70 -2.92 -9.72
N GLY A 264 15.07 -4.19 -9.94
CA GLY A 264 15.32 -5.12 -8.84
C GLY A 264 14.09 -5.26 -7.95
N ASN A 265 14.23 -4.94 -6.67
CA ASN A 265 13.19 -5.07 -5.66
C ASN A 265 12.30 -3.83 -5.51
N VAL A 266 12.52 -2.77 -6.28
CA VAL A 266 11.87 -1.49 -6.11
C VAL A 266 11.12 -1.06 -7.36
N THR A 267 9.93 -0.50 -7.17
CA THR A 267 9.19 0.18 -8.22
C THR A 267 9.46 1.69 -8.14
N LEU A 268 10.04 2.27 -9.19
CA LEU A 268 10.21 3.71 -9.35
C LEU A 268 8.97 4.28 -10.05
N ARG A 269 8.32 5.23 -9.42
CA ARG A 269 7.23 6.03 -10.01
C ARG A 269 7.86 7.28 -10.59
N LEU A 270 8.05 7.25 -11.90
CA LEU A 270 8.73 8.33 -12.61
C LEU A 270 7.76 9.47 -12.85
N ALA A 271 8.00 10.61 -12.19
CA ALA A 271 7.25 11.81 -12.46
C ALA A 271 7.45 12.20 -13.92
N ASP A 272 6.35 12.31 -14.71
CA ASP A 272 6.40 12.61 -16.15
C ASP A 272 7.33 13.78 -16.47
N THR A 273 8.51 13.44 -16.97
CA THR A 273 9.48 14.37 -17.53
C THR A 273 9.19 14.65 -19.00
N ALA A 274 8.21 13.99 -19.62
CA ALA A 274 7.82 14.14 -21.02
C ALA A 274 7.13 15.50 -21.32
N GLY A 275 6.73 16.25 -20.29
CA GLY A 275 6.31 17.66 -20.44
C GLY A 275 7.45 18.60 -20.84
N LEU A 276 8.69 18.09 -20.91
CA LEU A 276 9.88 18.79 -21.45
C LEU A 276 10.15 18.47 -22.93
N ARG A 277 9.16 17.93 -23.67
CA ARG A 277 9.26 17.89 -25.13
C ARG A 277 9.18 19.33 -25.62
N GLU A 278 10.26 19.75 -26.25
CA GLU A 278 10.42 21.00 -26.96
C GLU A 278 9.15 21.35 -27.76
N THR A 279 8.38 22.31 -27.27
CA THR A 279 7.47 23.12 -28.08
C THR A 279 7.88 24.57 -27.85
N ASP A 280 8.38 25.16 -28.91
CA ASP A 280 8.70 26.57 -28.99
C ASP A 280 7.52 27.41 -28.48
N ASP A 281 7.88 28.51 -27.79
CA ASP A 281 7.08 29.65 -27.39
C ASP A 281 6.04 29.54 -26.27
N THR A 282 6.25 30.30 -25.21
CA THR A 282 5.35 30.78 -24.15
C THR A 282 4.97 29.83 -23.01
N VAL A 283 5.44 28.59 -22.95
CA VAL A 283 5.13 27.61 -21.88
C VAL A 283 6.31 27.40 -20.90
N GLU A 284 7.42 28.06 -21.12
CA GLU A 284 8.69 27.85 -20.41
C GLU A 284 8.61 28.10 -18.89
N SER A 285 7.90 29.13 -18.45
CA SER A 285 7.76 29.43 -17.00
C SER A 285 6.91 28.44 -16.25
N ILE A 286 5.86 27.86 -16.87
CA ILE A 286 4.97 26.87 -16.27
C ILE A 286 5.68 25.51 -16.19
N GLY A 287 6.51 25.18 -17.18
CA GLY A 287 7.31 23.95 -17.21
C GLY A 287 8.36 23.89 -16.10
N VAL A 288 9.10 24.98 -15.90
CA VAL A 288 10.14 25.08 -14.85
C VAL A 288 9.54 25.00 -13.44
N GLU A 289 8.41 25.66 -13.21
CA GLU A 289 7.76 25.61 -11.89
C GLU A 289 7.17 24.22 -11.57
N ARG A 290 6.62 23.53 -12.58
CA ARG A 290 6.18 22.14 -12.45
C ARG A 290 7.35 21.19 -12.18
N ALA A 291 8.48 21.34 -12.89
CA ALA A 291 9.68 20.55 -12.65
C ALA A 291 10.21 20.76 -11.23
N LYS A 292 10.27 22.00 -10.74
CA LYS A 292 10.66 22.29 -9.35
C LYS A 292 9.74 21.67 -8.32
N ARG A 293 8.42 21.68 -8.55
CA ARG A 293 7.44 21.02 -7.65
C ARG A 293 7.62 19.50 -7.64
N LYS A 294 7.87 18.88 -8.80
CA LYS A 294 8.11 17.43 -8.91
C LYS A 294 9.41 17.02 -8.21
N ILE A 295 10.48 17.78 -8.39
CA ILE A 295 11.74 17.57 -7.68
C ILE A 295 11.55 17.76 -6.16
N ALA A 296 10.68 18.69 -5.76
CA ALA A 296 10.39 18.91 -4.34
C ALA A 296 9.66 17.71 -3.70
N ALA A 297 8.76 17.05 -4.43
CA ALA A 297 7.99 15.90 -3.99
C ALA A 297 8.77 14.56 -4.10
N ALA A 298 9.79 14.49 -4.97
CA ALA A 298 10.54 13.27 -5.20
C ALA A 298 11.29 12.81 -3.96
N LYS A 299 11.16 11.52 -3.63
CA LYS A 299 11.92 10.83 -2.57
C LYS A 299 13.31 10.40 -3.07
N LEU A 300 13.47 10.17 -4.38
CA LEU A 300 14.74 9.87 -5.02
C LEU A 300 14.95 10.81 -6.23
N ILE A 301 16.12 11.38 -6.35
CA ILE A 301 16.52 12.17 -7.52
C ILE A 301 17.65 11.44 -8.25
N ILE A 302 17.46 11.18 -9.53
CA ILE A 302 18.49 10.65 -10.43
C ILE A 302 19.00 11.79 -11.29
N ALA A 303 20.19 12.33 -10.96
CA ALA A 303 20.84 13.40 -11.68
C ALA A 303 21.74 12.82 -12.78
N VAL A 304 21.42 13.11 -14.05
CA VAL A 304 22.11 12.54 -15.21
C VAL A 304 23.08 13.55 -15.82
N PHE A 305 24.34 13.14 -15.94
CA PHE A 305 25.43 13.93 -16.50
C PHE A 305 26.04 13.25 -17.74
N ASP A 306 26.57 14.03 -18.67
CA ASP A 306 27.23 13.53 -19.88
C ASP A 306 28.74 13.46 -19.68
N SER A 307 29.31 12.24 -19.68
CA SER A 307 30.76 12.02 -19.48
C SER A 307 31.61 12.72 -20.55
N SER A 308 31.11 12.89 -21.78
CA SER A 308 31.86 13.40 -22.93
C SER A 308 32.00 14.93 -22.96
N CYS A 309 31.41 15.65 -22.01
CA CYS A 309 31.42 17.11 -21.95
C CYS A 309 31.90 17.60 -20.58
N ALA A 310 32.53 18.77 -20.53
CA ALA A 310 32.80 19.46 -19.27
C ALA A 310 31.47 19.93 -18.63
N LEU A 311 31.47 20.02 -17.28
CA LEU A 311 30.33 20.51 -16.51
C LEU A 311 29.98 21.97 -16.91
N SER A 312 28.72 22.21 -17.17
CA SER A 312 28.15 23.54 -17.45
C SER A 312 27.55 24.16 -16.18
N ASP A 313 27.14 25.44 -16.28
CA ASP A 313 26.44 26.10 -15.18
C ASP A 313 25.07 25.45 -14.91
N GLU A 314 24.38 24.95 -15.96
CA GLU A 314 23.16 24.16 -15.80
C GLU A 314 23.37 22.88 -15.01
N ASP A 315 24.52 22.21 -15.18
CA ASP A 315 24.85 21.01 -14.40
C ASP A 315 25.09 21.35 -12.91
N ARG A 316 25.63 22.57 -12.61
CA ARG A 316 25.83 23.04 -11.24
C ARG A 316 24.53 23.45 -10.56
N GLU A 317 23.56 23.99 -11.31
CA GLU A 317 22.21 24.24 -10.76
C GLU A 317 21.54 22.94 -10.26
N ILE A 318 21.83 21.79 -10.89
CA ILE A 318 21.34 20.48 -10.43
C ILE A 318 21.94 20.11 -9.08
N PHE A 319 23.19 20.48 -8.80
CA PHE A 319 23.80 20.21 -7.47
C PHE A 319 23.01 20.89 -6.36
N ASP A 320 22.59 22.16 -6.58
CA ASP A 320 21.79 22.90 -5.61
C ASP A 320 20.41 22.28 -5.41
N LEU A 321 19.78 21.81 -6.49
CA LEU A 321 18.48 21.12 -6.44
C LEU A 321 18.53 19.78 -5.69
N CYS A 322 19.69 19.12 -5.71
CA CYS A 322 19.90 17.82 -5.06
C CYS A 322 20.33 17.94 -3.59
N SER A 323 20.72 19.14 -3.16
CA SER A 323 21.25 19.35 -1.80
C SER A 323 20.22 18.96 -0.72
N GLY A 324 20.62 18.13 0.23
CA GLY A 324 19.79 17.67 1.35
C GLY A 324 18.72 16.64 0.99
N LYS A 325 18.79 16.01 -0.19
CA LYS A 325 17.86 14.99 -0.67
C LYS A 325 18.58 13.68 -0.97
N SER A 326 17.83 12.57 -1.02
CA SER A 326 18.35 11.28 -1.50
C SER A 326 18.60 11.35 -3.00
N CYS A 327 19.88 11.47 -3.38
CA CYS A 327 20.28 11.70 -4.75
C CYS A 327 21.31 10.67 -5.24
N LEU A 328 21.17 10.33 -6.52
CA LEU A 328 22.09 9.49 -7.26
C LEU A 328 22.59 10.24 -8.49
N ALA A 329 23.90 10.46 -8.60
CA ALA A 329 24.51 10.97 -9.82
C ALA A 329 24.78 9.83 -10.80
N VAL A 330 24.27 9.95 -12.01
CA VAL A 330 24.48 9.02 -13.11
C VAL A 330 25.33 9.69 -14.19
N ILE A 331 26.59 9.25 -14.31
CA ILE A 331 27.50 9.69 -15.38
C ILE A 331 27.26 8.77 -16.58
N ASN A 332 26.53 9.31 -17.57
CA ASN A 332 26.12 8.59 -18.78
C ASN A 332 27.10 8.81 -19.94
N LYS A 333 26.97 7.99 -20.98
CA LYS A 333 27.78 7.99 -22.21
C LYS A 333 29.25 7.62 -21.97
N THR A 334 29.50 6.67 -21.09
CA THR A 334 30.84 6.14 -20.80
C THR A 334 31.48 5.40 -21.98
N ASP A 335 30.72 5.18 -23.06
CA ASP A 335 31.19 4.73 -24.36
C ASP A 335 31.99 5.78 -25.14
N LEU A 336 31.93 7.05 -24.71
CA LEU A 336 32.64 8.18 -25.30
C LEU A 336 33.88 8.57 -24.46
N GLU A 337 34.79 9.37 -25.06
CA GLU A 337 35.97 9.87 -24.35
C GLU A 337 35.57 10.81 -23.20
N PRO A 338 35.97 10.55 -21.96
CA PRO A 338 35.54 11.32 -20.79
C PRO A 338 36.23 12.70 -20.79
N LYS A 339 35.39 13.74 -20.51
CA LYS A 339 35.82 15.15 -20.37
C LYS A 339 35.24 15.82 -19.14
N ILE A 340 34.36 15.12 -18.42
CA ILE A 340 33.68 15.64 -17.22
C ILE A 340 34.64 15.68 -16.04
N ASP A 341 34.50 16.69 -15.17
CA ASP A 341 35.18 16.73 -13.87
C ASP A 341 34.46 15.82 -12.87
N GLU A 342 34.94 14.57 -12.78
CA GLU A 342 34.38 13.58 -11.86
C GLU A 342 34.57 13.96 -10.38
N ASP A 343 35.67 14.66 -10.06
CA ASP A 343 35.99 15.04 -8.69
C ASP A 343 35.01 16.12 -8.19
N GLU A 344 34.52 16.98 -9.07
CA GLU A 344 33.49 17.97 -8.76
C GLU A 344 32.15 17.27 -8.48
N ILE A 345 31.77 16.21 -9.24
CA ILE A 345 30.55 15.41 -8.99
C ILE A 345 30.67 14.64 -7.67
N LYS A 346 31.77 13.94 -7.42
CA LYS A 346 32.00 13.16 -6.20
C LYS A 346 32.04 14.00 -4.91
N ARG A 347 32.32 15.30 -5.02
CA ARG A 347 32.21 16.24 -3.89
C ARG A 347 30.76 16.63 -3.56
N ASN A 348 29.87 16.58 -4.55
CA ASN A 348 28.48 17.00 -4.39
C ASN A 348 27.51 15.82 -4.22
N PHE A 349 27.89 14.61 -4.65
CA PHE A 349 27.05 13.42 -4.56
C PHE A 349 27.77 12.28 -3.84
N GLU A 350 27.12 11.71 -2.84
CA GLU A 350 27.62 10.53 -2.12
C GLU A 350 27.60 9.26 -2.99
N ASN A 351 26.55 9.14 -3.85
CA ASN A 351 26.37 7.98 -4.70
C ASN A 351 26.53 8.40 -6.17
N VAL A 352 27.52 7.77 -6.86
CA VAL A 352 27.84 8.04 -8.26
C VAL A 352 27.91 6.73 -9.01
N VAL A 353 27.22 6.62 -10.13
CA VAL A 353 27.19 5.44 -11.01
C VAL A 353 27.53 5.83 -12.43
N TYR A 354 28.33 4.99 -13.10
CA TYR A 354 28.78 5.15 -14.48
C TYR A 354 28.02 4.21 -15.39
N ILE A 355 27.39 4.73 -16.44
CA ILE A 355 26.63 3.93 -17.40
C ILE A 355 26.89 4.33 -18.85
N SER A 356 26.63 3.42 -19.78
CA SER A 356 26.28 3.76 -21.15
C SER A 356 24.85 3.30 -21.41
N ALA A 357 23.91 4.23 -21.36
CA ALA A 357 22.51 3.92 -21.63
C ALA A 357 22.30 3.44 -23.08
N LYS A 358 23.20 3.78 -24.00
CA LYS A 358 23.19 3.31 -25.39
C LYS A 358 23.56 1.84 -25.50
N ASP A 359 24.58 1.39 -24.75
CA ASP A 359 25.11 0.04 -24.81
C ASP A 359 24.54 -0.88 -23.71
N ASN A 360 23.58 -0.39 -22.93
CA ASN A 360 23.00 -1.06 -21.77
C ASN A 360 24.05 -1.51 -20.73
N SER A 361 25.12 -0.76 -20.56
CA SER A 361 26.16 -1.07 -19.57
C SER A 361 25.97 -0.28 -18.27
N GLY A 362 26.32 -0.89 -17.12
CA GLY A 362 26.22 -0.27 -15.80
C GLY A 362 24.86 -0.37 -15.14
N LEU A 363 23.87 -1.09 -15.72
CA LEU A 363 22.52 -1.23 -15.18
C LEU A 363 22.50 -1.97 -13.83
N ASP A 364 23.30 -3.02 -13.67
CA ASP A 364 23.36 -3.78 -12.41
C ASP A 364 23.87 -2.90 -11.26
N LEU A 365 24.91 -2.10 -11.50
CA LEU A 365 25.44 -1.17 -10.50
C LEU A 365 24.44 -0.07 -10.18
N LEU A 366 23.70 0.43 -11.18
CA LEU A 366 22.62 1.39 -11.00
C LEU A 366 21.53 0.82 -10.08
N ARG A 367 21.09 -0.42 -10.33
CA ARG A 367 20.12 -1.14 -9.50
C ARG A 367 20.60 -1.28 -8.07
N GLU A 368 21.78 -1.85 -7.85
CA GLU A 368 22.36 -2.07 -6.53
C GLU A 368 22.48 -0.76 -5.74
N THR A 369 22.85 0.32 -6.42
CA THR A 369 22.98 1.63 -5.78
C THR A 369 21.61 2.21 -5.39
N ILE A 370 20.59 2.07 -6.23
CA ILE A 370 19.22 2.49 -5.91
C ILE A 370 18.69 1.68 -4.71
N GLU A 371 18.84 0.36 -4.72
CA GLU A 371 18.44 -0.51 -3.61
C GLU A 371 19.16 -0.14 -2.31
N LYS A 372 20.44 0.23 -2.37
CA LYS A 372 21.20 0.71 -1.22
C LYS A 372 20.67 2.04 -0.69
N ILE A 373 20.42 3.02 -1.56
CA ILE A 373 19.90 4.35 -1.18
C ILE A 373 18.53 4.22 -0.51
N LEU A 374 17.68 3.33 -1.01
CA LEU A 374 16.32 3.11 -0.51
C LEU A 374 16.27 2.10 0.64
N GLY A 375 17.40 1.53 1.05
CA GLY A 375 17.48 0.57 2.15
C GLY A 375 16.80 -0.77 1.85
N THR A 376 16.55 -1.08 0.57
CA THR A 376 15.83 -2.30 0.15
C THR A 376 16.76 -3.48 -0.18
N ALA A 377 18.07 -3.28 -0.19
CA ALA A 377 19.04 -4.35 -0.35
C ALA A 377 18.91 -5.35 0.82
N ASN A 378 18.64 -6.63 0.50
CA ASN A 378 18.41 -7.71 1.48
C ASN A 378 17.18 -7.49 2.43
N PHE A 379 16.19 -6.76 1.97
CA PHE A 379 14.97 -6.51 2.75
C PHE A 379 14.15 -7.80 2.91
N ASP A 380 13.77 -8.13 4.15
CA ASP A 380 12.90 -9.28 4.45
C ASP A 380 11.43 -8.90 4.25
N THR A 381 10.87 -9.33 3.10
CA THR A 381 9.47 -9.10 2.73
C THR A 381 8.47 -9.92 3.56
N THR A 382 8.95 -10.92 4.32
CA THR A 382 8.09 -11.77 5.16
C THR A 382 7.92 -11.24 6.58
N ALA A 383 8.77 -10.30 6.99
CA ALA A 383 8.71 -9.67 8.30
C ALA A 383 7.48 -8.75 8.44
N ALA A 384 7.14 -8.42 9.69
CA ALA A 384 6.11 -7.42 9.97
C ALA A 384 6.53 -6.04 9.44
N LEU A 385 5.62 -5.38 8.70
CA LEU A 385 5.83 -4.08 8.08
C LEU A 385 4.65 -3.17 8.32
N LEU A 386 4.94 -1.89 8.56
CA LEU A 386 3.96 -0.82 8.49
C LEU A 386 3.75 -0.47 7.01
N MET A 387 2.51 -0.52 6.53
CA MET A 387 2.20 -0.40 5.10
C MET A 387 1.68 0.99 4.69
N ASN A 388 1.34 1.85 5.65
CA ASN A 388 0.79 3.18 5.37
C ASN A 388 1.03 4.16 6.53
N GLU A 389 0.79 5.47 6.25
CA GLU A 389 1.00 6.57 7.18
C GLU A 389 0.12 6.46 8.46
N ARG A 390 -1.07 5.87 8.36
CA ARG A 390 -1.93 5.63 9.53
C ARG A 390 -1.27 4.68 10.51
N GLN A 391 -0.77 3.54 10.01
CA GLN A 391 -0.09 2.54 10.82
C GLN A 391 1.20 3.12 11.42
N LEU A 392 1.95 3.91 10.63
CA LEU A 392 3.14 4.63 11.08
C LEU A 392 2.79 5.56 12.24
N SER A 393 1.80 6.44 12.06
CA SER A 393 1.40 7.40 13.09
C SER A 393 0.94 6.74 14.39
N CYS A 394 0.20 5.62 14.32
CA CYS A 394 -0.18 4.86 15.51
C CYS A 394 1.06 4.26 16.22
N CYS A 395 2.01 3.71 15.45
CA CYS A 395 3.23 3.14 15.97
C CYS A 395 4.13 4.21 16.60
N GLU A 396 4.30 5.38 15.98
CA GLU A 396 5.05 6.51 16.51
C GLU A 396 4.46 7.04 17.83
N LYS A 397 3.14 7.18 17.91
CA LYS A 397 2.46 7.62 19.14
C LYS A 397 2.65 6.60 20.27
N ALA A 398 2.53 5.31 19.97
CA ALA A 398 2.79 4.25 20.95
C ALA A 398 4.25 4.27 21.41
N TYR A 399 5.19 4.41 20.49
CA TYR A 399 6.62 4.51 20.79
C TYR A 399 6.94 5.74 21.66
N SER A 400 6.37 6.91 21.33
CA SER A 400 6.54 8.13 22.13
C SER A 400 6.01 7.94 23.55
N ALA A 401 4.83 7.36 23.72
CA ALA A 401 4.26 7.10 25.04
C ALA A 401 5.14 6.14 25.87
N LEU A 402 5.75 5.12 25.23
CA LEU A 402 6.69 4.23 25.94
C LEU A 402 8.01 4.92 26.27
N CYS A 403 8.48 5.88 25.47
CA CYS A 403 9.63 6.72 25.83
C CYS A 403 9.32 7.58 27.05
N GLU A 404 8.11 8.12 27.16
CA GLU A 404 7.64 8.88 28.32
C GLU A 404 7.54 7.98 29.57
N ALA A 405 7.00 6.75 29.42
CA ALA A 405 6.93 5.77 30.51
C ALA A 405 8.33 5.38 31.04
N GLU A 406 9.28 5.09 30.13
CA GLU A 406 10.66 4.76 30.49
C GLU A 406 11.35 5.92 31.22
N ASN A 407 11.14 7.15 30.77
CA ASN A 407 11.71 8.33 31.40
C ASN A 407 11.07 8.61 32.76
N ALA A 408 9.76 8.43 32.89
CA ALA A 408 9.03 8.55 34.15
C ALA A 408 9.57 7.56 35.20
N GLU A 409 9.76 6.30 34.83
CA GLU A 409 10.33 5.26 35.70
C GLU A 409 11.75 5.64 36.17
N LYS A 410 12.63 6.02 35.22
CA LYS A 410 14.02 6.43 35.54
C LYS A 410 14.13 7.66 36.42
N THR A 411 13.15 8.55 36.38
CA THR A 411 13.12 9.79 37.16
C THR A 411 12.36 9.67 38.50
N GLY A 412 11.83 8.49 38.81
CA GLY A 412 11.11 8.19 40.05
C GLY A 412 9.73 8.86 40.10
N VAL A 413 9.08 9.02 38.95
CA VAL A 413 7.70 9.49 38.90
C VAL A 413 6.75 8.39 39.41
N THR A 414 5.59 8.77 39.90
CA THR A 414 4.62 7.84 40.50
C THR A 414 4.09 6.79 39.47
N ARG A 415 3.80 5.59 39.95
CA ARG A 415 3.39 4.45 39.11
C ARG A 415 2.07 4.69 38.36
N ASP A 416 1.16 5.50 38.92
CA ASP A 416 -0.07 5.92 38.23
C ASP A 416 0.21 6.76 36.97
N ALA A 417 1.24 7.62 37.00
CA ALA A 417 1.65 8.36 35.82
C ALA A 417 2.29 7.45 34.74
N ILE A 418 3.07 6.44 35.14
CA ILE A 418 3.65 5.46 34.27
C ILE A 418 2.52 4.63 33.62
N GLN A 419 1.51 4.24 34.39
CA GLN A 419 0.34 3.53 33.90
C GLN A 419 -0.39 4.32 32.80
N VAL A 420 -0.58 5.63 32.95
CA VAL A 420 -1.21 6.50 31.93
C VAL A 420 -0.44 6.46 30.61
N CYS A 421 0.91 6.48 30.66
CA CYS A 421 1.73 6.37 29.45
C CYS A 421 1.59 4.99 28.78
N ILE A 422 1.58 3.91 29.56
CA ILE A 422 1.40 2.55 29.05
C ILE A 422 -0.02 2.39 28.46
N ASP A 423 -1.06 2.90 29.11
CA ASP A 423 -2.43 2.92 28.59
C ASP A 423 -2.50 3.63 27.22
N SER A 424 -1.85 4.78 27.11
CA SER A 424 -1.79 5.53 25.84
C SER A 424 -1.10 4.70 24.74
N ALA A 425 -0.02 4.00 25.05
CA ALA A 425 0.64 3.11 24.08
C ALA A 425 -0.31 1.97 23.63
N ILE A 426 -0.93 1.28 24.58
CA ILE A 426 -1.90 0.20 24.29
C ILE A 426 -3.05 0.71 23.40
N GLU A 427 -3.62 1.87 23.72
CA GLU A 427 -4.72 2.44 22.93
C GLU A 427 -4.31 2.71 21.49
N ASN A 428 -3.13 3.28 21.24
CA ASN A 428 -2.65 3.53 19.90
C ASN A 428 -2.41 2.20 19.13
N LEU A 429 -1.92 1.15 19.78
CA LEU A 429 -1.74 -0.16 19.18
C LEU A 429 -3.10 -0.85 18.87
N MET A 430 -4.10 -0.71 19.75
CA MET A 430 -5.46 -1.18 19.49
C MET A 430 -6.18 -0.40 18.38
N VAL A 431 -5.90 0.89 18.23
CA VAL A 431 -6.36 1.68 17.08
C VAL A 431 -5.69 1.21 15.79
N LEU A 432 -4.40 0.83 15.83
CA LEU A 432 -3.67 0.31 14.69
C LEU A 432 -4.31 -1.00 14.17
N THR A 433 -4.62 -1.94 15.05
CA THR A 433 -5.24 -3.24 14.70
C THR A 433 -6.74 -3.11 14.39
N GLY A 434 -7.39 -2.05 14.85
CA GLY A 434 -8.82 -1.79 14.65
C GLY A 434 -9.70 -2.16 15.84
N GLU A 435 -9.17 -2.71 16.91
CA GLU A 435 -9.94 -3.11 18.10
C GLU A 435 -10.59 -1.93 18.81
N LYS A 436 -9.95 -0.74 18.78
CA LYS A 436 -10.49 0.53 19.29
C LYS A 436 -10.65 1.60 18.20
N ALA A 437 -10.73 1.21 16.92
CA ALA A 437 -10.92 2.18 15.85
C ALA A 437 -12.33 2.80 15.89
N THR A 438 -12.40 4.12 15.74
CA THR A 438 -13.68 4.82 15.62
C THR A 438 -14.33 4.56 14.27
N GLU A 439 -15.67 4.71 14.19
CA GLU A 439 -16.40 4.55 12.93
C GLU A 439 -15.89 5.51 11.84
N SER A 440 -15.48 6.72 12.22
CA SER A 440 -14.90 7.70 11.29
C SER A 440 -13.61 7.17 10.65
N VAL A 441 -12.69 6.62 11.45
CA VAL A 441 -11.42 6.03 10.96
C VAL A 441 -11.70 4.84 10.04
N VAL A 442 -12.61 3.97 10.44
CA VAL A 442 -13.03 2.81 9.63
C VAL A 442 -13.59 3.28 8.27
N ASN A 443 -14.49 4.27 8.28
CA ASN A 443 -15.08 4.80 7.05
C ASN A 443 -14.02 5.45 6.13
N GLU A 444 -13.08 6.19 6.69
CA GLU A 444 -12.00 6.82 5.95
C GLU A 444 -11.11 5.79 5.24
N ILE A 445 -10.66 4.75 5.97
CA ILE A 445 -9.86 3.66 5.41
C ILE A 445 -10.58 3.01 4.22
N PHE A 446 -11.82 2.59 4.40
CA PHE A 446 -12.54 1.87 3.35
C PHE A 446 -12.97 2.76 2.18
N SER A 447 -13.09 4.07 2.37
CA SER A 447 -13.37 5.01 1.26
C SER A 447 -12.29 5.02 0.16
N GLN A 448 -11.07 4.62 0.48
CA GLN A 448 -9.94 4.54 -0.45
C GLN A 448 -9.91 3.24 -1.26
N PHE A 449 -10.77 2.28 -0.93
CA PHE A 449 -10.83 1.00 -1.60
C PHE A 449 -11.59 1.06 -2.93
N CYS A 450 -11.32 0.08 -3.79
CA CYS A 450 -12.12 -0.10 -4.99
C CYS A 450 -13.55 -0.55 -4.67
N VAL A 451 -14.54 -0.10 -5.47
CA VAL A 451 -15.91 -0.63 -5.44
C VAL A 451 -15.88 -2.11 -5.83
N GLY A 452 -16.57 -2.95 -5.04
CA GLY A 452 -16.60 -4.40 -5.27
C GLY A 452 -15.61 -5.22 -4.41
N LYS A 453 -14.86 -4.50 -3.53
CA LYS A 453 -13.98 -5.08 -2.49
C LYS A 453 -14.45 -4.77 -1.07
#